data_1f496fb6428398a927b278d7b8d0b037
#
_entry.id   1f496fb6428398a927b278d7b8d0b037
#
_cell.length_a   1.000
_cell.length_b   1.000
_cell.length_c   1.000
_cell.angle_alpha   90.00
_cell.angle_beta   90.00
_cell.angle_gamma   90.00
#
_symmetry.space_group_name_H-M   'P 1'
#
loop_
_entity.id
_entity.type
_entity.pdbx_description
1 polymer ?
#
loop_
_entity_poly.entity_id
_entity_poly.type
_entity_poly.pdbx_seq_one_letter_code
_entity_poly.pdbx_strand_id
1 'polypeptide(L)'
;MVRRTKEEAQETRAQIIEAAEKAFYKRGVARTTLADIAELAGVTRGAIYWHFNNKAELVQALLDSLHETHDHLARASESEDELDPLGCMRKLLLQVFNELVLDARTRRINEILHHKCEFTDDMCEIRQQRQSTVLDCHKGITLALANAVRRGQLPAELDAERAAVAMFAYVDGLIGRWLLLPDSFDLLRDVDKWVDTGLDMLRLSPALRKLLFVKDCEGVFPHCINGALKAGAALRPIACKPAPTGVALYL
;
A
#
# COMPACT_ATOMS: atom_id res chain seq x y z
N MET A 1 -40.81 -11.87 7.12
CA MET A 1 -39.51 -11.52 6.55
C MET A 1 -38.69 -12.80 6.47
N VAL A 2 -38.36 -13.25 5.26
CA VAL A 2 -37.49 -14.42 5.06
C VAL A 2 -36.09 -14.00 5.50
N ARG A 3 -35.46 -14.74 6.42
CA ARG A 3 -34.09 -14.52 6.87
C ARG A 3 -33.17 -14.91 5.71
N ARG A 4 -32.49 -13.93 5.10
CA ARG A 4 -31.49 -14.20 4.04
C ARG A 4 -30.46 -15.18 4.58
N THR A 5 -30.05 -16.15 3.73
CA THR A 5 -28.99 -17.08 4.06
C THR A 5 -27.65 -16.33 4.10
N LYS A 6 -26.63 -16.90 4.75
CA LYS A 6 -25.29 -16.33 4.80
C LYS A 6 -24.72 -16.14 3.38
N GLU A 7 -25.03 -17.07 2.48
CA GLU A 7 -24.62 -17.06 1.07
C GLU A 7 -25.25 -15.90 0.30
N GLU A 8 -26.57 -15.70 0.42
CA GLU A 8 -27.26 -14.55 -0.21
C GLU A 8 -26.73 -13.19 0.29
N ALA A 9 -26.32 -13.12 1.56
CA ALA A 9 -25.70 -11.92 2.11
C ALA A 9 -24.31 -11.67 1.51
N GLN A 10 -23.50 -12.71 1.32
CA GLN A 10 -22.20 -12.62 0.67
C GLN A 10 -22.30 -12.25 -0.80
N GLU A 11 -23.25 -12.82 -1.54
CA GLU A 11 -23.52 -12.44 -2.93
C GLU A 11 -23.93 -10.98 -3.05
N THR A 12 -24.84 -10.51 -2.17
CA THR A 12 -25.24 -9.10 -2.14
C THR A 12 -24.03 -8.18 -1.84
N ARG A 13 -23.17 -8.57 -0.91
CA ARG A 13 -21.95 -7.81 -0.60
C ARG A 13 -21.02 -7.74 -1.82
N ALA A 14 -20.81 -8.83 -2.52
CA ALA A 14 -19.98 -8.87 -3.72
C ALA A 14 -20.56 -7.98 -4.85
N GLN A 15 -21.89 -8.01 -5.06
CA GLN A 15 -22.57 -7.14 -6.02
C GLN A 15 -22.37 -5.65 -5.69
N ILE A 16 -22.43 -5.27 -4.41
CA ILE A 16 -22.21 -3.90 -3.97
C ILE A 16 -20.76 -3.47 -4.23
N ILE A 17 -19.76 -4.33 -3.95
CA ILE A 17 -18.35 -4.04 -4.21
C ILE A 17 -18.10 -3.86 -5.72
N GLU A 18 -18.66 -4.71 -6.57
CA GLU A 18 -18.54 -4.59 -8.02
C GLU A 18 -19.18 -3.29 -8.55
N ALA A 19 -20.34 -2.91 -8.02
CA ALA A 19 -20.99 -1.66 -8.36
C ALA A 19 -20.18 -0.45 -7.89
N ALA A 20 -19.58 -0.52 -6.69
CA ALA A 20 -18.70 0.52 -6.16
C ALA A 20 -17.45 0.69 -7.05
N GLU A 21 -16.79 -0.41 -7.46
CA GLU A 21 -15.66 -0.38 -8.40
C GLU A 21 -16.03 0.39 -9.68
N LYS A 22 -17.15 0.02 -10.32
CA LYS A 22 -17.64 0.68 -11.56
C LYS A 22 -17.94 2.16 -11.35
N ALA A 23 -18.60 2.51 -10.25
CA ALA A 23 -18.95 3.88 -9.92
C ALA A 23 -17.73 4.75 -9.61
N PHE A 24 -16.81 4.26 -8.78
CA PHE A 24 -15.57 4.94 -8.42
C PHE A 24 -14.66 5.12 -9.64
N TYR A 25 -14.53 4.10 -10.47
CA TYR A 25 -13.75 4.18 -11.71
C TYR A 25 -14.28 5.26 -12.65
N LYS A 26 -15.60 5.37 -12.81
CA LYS A 26 -16.24 6.31 -13.74
C LYS A 26 -16.26 7.74 -13.22
N ARG A 27 -16.55 7.96 -11.93
CA ARG A 27 -16.87 9.28 -11.36
C ARG A 27 -15.85 9.77 -10.33
N GLY A 28 -14.94 8.90 -9.87
CA GLY A 28 -14.09 9.13 -8.71
C GLY A 28 -14.82 8.86 -7.38
N VAL A 29 -14.05 8.65 -6.30
CA VAL A 29 -14.58 8.29 -4.99
C VAL A 29 -15.34 9.47 -4.35
N ALA A 30 -14.80 10.69 -4.47
CA ALA A 30 -15.41 11.89 -3.88
C ALA A 30 -16.85 12.12 -4.38
N ARG A 31 -17.06 12.03 -5.69
CA ARG A 31 -18.34 12.35 -6.35
C ARG A 31 -19.35 11.20 -6.39
N THR A 32 -19.04 10.06 -5.78
CA THR A 32 -19.92 8.88 -5.72
C THR A 32 -20.55 8.78 -4.33
N THR A 33 -21.86 8.54 -4.28
CA THR A 33 -22.59 8.31 -3.03
C THR A 33 -22.93 6.85 -2.83
N LEU A 34 -23.21 6.41 -1.60
CA LEU A 34 -23.71 5.06 -1.33
C LEU A 34 -25.08 4.81 -2.02
N ALA A 35 -25.88 5.86 -2.20
CA ALA A 35 -27.14 5.74 -2.92
C ALA A 35 -26.95 5.44 -4.41
N ASP A 36 -25.97 6.08 -5.07
CA ASP A 36 -25.60 5.79 -6.48
C ASP A 36 -25.13 4.35 -6.63
N ILE A 37 -24.34 3.86 -5.66
CA ILE A 37 -23.84 2.48 -5.66
C ILE A 37 -24.98 1.49 -5.44
N ALA A 38 -25.90 1.77 -4.51
CA ALA A 38 -27.06 0.90 -4.28
C ALA A 38 -27.94 0.78 -5.52
N GLU A 39 -28.21 1.89 -6.22
CA GLU A 39 -28.94 1.90 -7.49
C GLU A 39 -28.22 1.06 -8.56
N LEU A 40 -26.91 1.26 -8.71
CA LEU A 40 -26.12 0.51 -9.69
C LEU A 40 -26.02 -0.98 -9.37
N ALA A 41 -26.00 -1.36 -8.10
CA ALA A 41 -26.01 -2.75 -7.64
C ALA A 41 -27.39 -3.40 -7.71
N GLY A 42 -28.47 -2.62 -7.96
CA GLY A 42 -29.83 -3.15 -7.96
C GLY A 42 -30.34 -3.52 -6.54
N VAL A 43 -29.77 -2.91 -5.49
CA VAL A 43 -30.15 -3.17 -4.11
C VAL A 43 -30.84 -1.98 -3.47
N THR A 44 -31.57 -2.21 -2.37
CA THR A 44 -32.19 -1.11 -1.61
C THR A 44 -31.15 -0.31 -0.84
N ARG A 45 -31.46 0.97 -0.53
CA ARG A 45 -30.61 1.78 0.36
C ARG A 45 -30.38 1.11 1.72
N GLY A 46 -31.40 0.47 2.29
CA GLY A 46 -31.26 -0.28 3.54
C GLY A 46 -30.28 -1.45 3.42
N ALA A 47 -30.25 -2.11 2.27
CA ALA A 47 -29.34 -3.24 2.03
C ALA A 47 -27.88 -2.80 1.97
N ILE A 48 -27.55 -1.66 1.31
CA ILE A 48 -26.17 -1.19 1.28
C ILE A 48 -25.69 -0.76 2.66
N TYR A 49 -26.53 -0.05 3.45
CA TYR A 49 -26.14 0.37 4.82
C TYR A 49 -26.04 -0.81 5.81
N TRP A 50 -26.63 -1.95 5.49
CA TRP A 50 -26.43 -3.18 6.28
C TRP A 50 -25.04 -3.78 6.06
N HIS A 51 -24.44 -3.60 4.86
CA HIS A 51 -23.12 -4.14 4.50
C HIS A 51 -21.98 -3.14 4.70
N PHE A 52 -22.22 -1.85 4.49
CA PHE A 52 -21.19 -0.81 4.47
C PHE A 52 -21.73 0.49 5.09
N ASN A 53 -21.06 0.97 6.13
CA ASN A 53 -21.45 2.19 6.83
C ASN A 53 -21.10 3.46 6.04
N ASN A 54 -20.00 3.41 5.29
CA ASN A 54 -19.47 4.56 4.55
C ASN A 54 -18.67 4.12 3.31
N LYS A 55 -18.19 5.11 2.53
CA LYS A 55 -17.37 4.86 1.34
C LYS A 55 -15.98 4.31 1.68
N ALA A 56 -15.44 4.62 2.87
CA ALA A 56 -14.14 4.13 3.27
C ALA A 56 -14.10 2.60 3.38
N GLU A 57 -15.17 2.00 3.91
CA GLU A 57 -15.32 0.54 3.98
C GLU A 57 -15.38 -0.11 2.58
N LEU A 58 -15.98 0.56 1.60
CA LEU A 58 -15.99 0.08 0.21
C LEU A 58 -14.62 0.19 -0.44
N VAL A 59 -13.89 1.30 -0.22
CA VAL A 59 -12.51 1.45 -0.70
C VAL A 59 -11.61 0.38 -0.06
N GLN A 60 -11.79 0.11 1.24
CA GLN A 60 -11.06 -0.96 1.92
C GLN A 60 -11.39 -2.34 1.32
N ALA A 61 -12.65 -2.62 1.05
CA ALA A 61 -13.04 -3.90 0.43
C ALA A 61 -12.43 -4.09 -0.97
N LEU A 62 -12.20 -3.01 -1.73
CA LEU A 62 -11.46 -3.07 -2.99
C LEU A 62 -9.98 -3.36 -2.77
N LEU A 63 -9.36 -2.73 -1.76
CA LEU A 63 -7.97 -3.02 -1.36
C LEU A 63 -7.80 -4.47 -0.93
N ASP A 64 -8.70 -4.96 -0.06
CA ASP A 64 -8.67 -6.32 0.45
C ASP A 64 -8.71 -7.34 -0.70
N SER A 65 -9.53 -7.06 -1.73
CA SER A 65 -9.63 -7.94 -2.90
C SER A 65 -8.35 -8.02 -3.73
N LEU A 66 -7.49 -7.00 -3.69
CA LEU A 66 -6.14 -7.05 -4.30
C LEU A 66 -5.18 -7.88 -3.47
N HIS A 67 -5.28 -7.81 -2.14
CA HIS A 67 -4.35 -8.49 -1.25
C HIS A 67 -4.66 -9.99 -1.12
N GLU A 68 -5.92 -10.41 -1.22
CA GLU A 68 -6.32 -11.82 -1.05
C GLU A 68 -5.55 -12.79 -1.96
N THR A 69 -5.27 -12.38 -3.20
CA THR A 69 -4.53 -13.21 -4.18
C THR A 69 -3.06 -13.39 -3.82
N HIS A 70 -2.47 -12.45 -3.07
CA HIS A 70 -1.03 -12.42 -2.77
C HIS A 70 -0.70 -12.78 -1.31
N ASP A 71 -1.71 -12.86 -0.44
CA ASP A 71 -1.57 -12.98 1.01
C ASP A 71 -0.69 -14.16 1.43
N HIS A 72 -0.79 -15.29 0.72
CA HIS A 72 0.02 -16.47 1.01
C HIS A 72 1.53 -16.26 0.81
N LEU A 73 1.95 -15.47 -0.21
CA LEU A 73 3.37 -15.17 -0.44
C LEU A 73 3.87 -14.10 0.55
N ALA A 74 3.03 -13.11 0.86
CA ALA A 74 3.34 -12.11 1.86
C ALA A 74 3.58 -12.78 3.22
N ARG A 75 2.62 -13.56 3.70
CA ARG A 75 2.75 -14.31 4.97
C ARG A 75 3.89 -15.30 4.99
N ALA A 76 4.18 -15.96 3.85
CA ALA A 76 5.35 -16.84 3.78
C ALA A 76 6.63 -16.04 4.01
N SER A 77 6.82 -14.89 3.36
CA SER A 77 8.02 -14.06 3.55
C SER A 77 8.15 -13.51 4.97
N GLU A 78 7.03 -13.29 5.66
CA GLU A 78 6.96 -12.81 7.04
C GLU A 78 7.25 -13.92 8.08
N SER A 79 7.14 -15.19 7.69
CA SER A 79 7.34 -16.33 8.60
C SER A 79 8.81 -16.48 8.97
N GLU A 80 9.08 -16.70 10.26
CA GLU A 80 10.42 -16.99 10.76
C GLU A 80 10.97 -18.34 10.28
N ASP A 81 10.07 -19.28 9.95
CA ASP A 81 10.42 -20.63 9.49
C ASP A 81 10.73 -20.69 7.99
N GLU A 82 10.38 -19.62 7.23
CA GLU A 82 10.66 -19.58 5.79
C GLU A 82 12.18 -19.62 5.53
N LEU A 83 12.58 -20.48 4.60
CA LEU A 83 13.98 -20.64 4.23
C LEU A 83 14.44 -19.66 3.16
N ASP A 84 13.50 -19.18 2.34
CA ASP A 84 13.75 -18.26 1.23
C ASP A 84 12.80 -17.05 1.25
N PRO A 85 12.81 -16.23 2.33
CA PRO A 85 11.92 -15.07 2.44
C PRO A 85 12.12 -14.06 1.29
N LEU A 86 13.34 -13.89 0.80
CA LEU A 86 13.61 -12.99 -0.32
C LEU A 86 13.05 -13.52 -1.64
N GLY A 87 13.12 -14.84 -1.87
CA GLY A 87 12.48 -15.49 -3.01
C GLY A 87 10.95 -15.43 -2.96
N CYS A 88 10.34 -15.55 -1.77
CA CYS A 88 8.91 -15.31 -1.60
C CYS A 88 8.54 -13.88 -1.94
N MET A 89 9.32 -12.89 -1.48
CA MET A 89 9.12 -11.48 -1.83
C MET A 89 9.27 -11.24 -3.35
N ARG A 90 10.27 -11.85 -3.99
CA ARG A 90 10.43 -11.78 -5.45
C ARG A 90 9.21 -12.30 -6.19
N LYS A 91 8.70 -13.48 -5.80
CA LYS A 91 7.49 -14.07 -6.38
C LYS A 91 6.27 -13.18 -6.19
N LEU A 92 6.10 -12.62 -5.00
CA LEU A 92 5.04 -11.67 -4.68
C LEU A 92 5.06 -10.46 -5.62
N LEU A 93 6.22 -9.83 -5.78
CA LEU A 93 6.37 -8.65 -6.64
C LEU A 93 6.11 -8.97 -8.12
N LEU A 94 6.60 -10.11 -8.60
CA LEU A 94 6.30 -10.59 -9.96
C LEU A 94 4.80 -10.78 -10.17
N GLN A 95 4.11 -11.39 -9.20
CA GLN A 95 2.67 -11.61 -9.27
C GLN A 95 1.91 -10.28 -9.28
N VAL A 96 2.24 -9.34 -8.38
CA VAL A 96 1.64 -8.01 -8.31
C VAL A 96 1.73 -7.27 -9.64
N PHE A 97 2.91 -7.23 -10.26
CA PHE A 97 3.09 -6.52 -11.53
C PHE A 97 2.43 -7.25 -12.71
N ASN A 98 2.47 -8.58 -12.76
CA ASN A 98 1.80 -9.36 -13.79
C ASN A 98 0.28 -9.17 -13.71
N GLU A 99 -0.33 -9.26 -12.54
CA GLU A 99 -1.76 -9.05 -12.36
C GLU A 99 -2.18 -7.61 -12.68
N LEU A 100 -1.37 -6.62 -12.32
CA LEU A 100 -1.62 -5.22 -12.68
C LEU A 100 -1.77 -5.04 -14.20
N VAL A 101 -0.95 -5.74 -14.99
CA VAL A 101 -0.98 -5.61 -16.46
C VAL A 101 -2.02 -6.53 -17.09
N LEU A 102 -2.15 -7.77 -16.62
CA LEU A 102 -2.94 -8.81 -17.28
C LEU A 102 -4.40 -8.84 -16.81
N ASP A 103 -4.69 -8.45 -15.56
CA ASP A 103 -6.06 -8.44 -15.07
C ASP A 103 -6.66 -7.02 -15.09
N ALA A 104 -7.69 -6.86 -15.92
CA ALA A 104 -8.37 -5.59 -16.10
C ALA A 104 -9.06 -5.08 -14.82
N ARG A 105 -9.49 -5.98 -13.92
CA ARG A 105 -10.09 -5.60 -12.64
C ARG A 105 -9.05 -5.06 -11.68
N THR A 106 -7.95 -5.76 -11.50
CA THR A 106 -6.79 -5.32 -10.70
C THR A 106 -6.28 -3.96 -11.16
N ARG A 107 -6.17 -3.76 -12.47
CA ARG A 107 -5.79 -2.46 -13.05
C ARG A 107 -6.77 -1.35 -12.67
N ARG A 108 -8.08 -1.56 -12.85
CA ARG A 108 -9.10 -0.56 -12.50
C ARG A 108 -9.09 -0.20 -11.02
N ILE A 109 -8.94 -1.18 -10.13
CA ILE A 109 -8.87 -0.92 -8.70
C ILE A 109 -7.64 -0.08 -8.38
N ASN A 110 -6.47 -0.40 -8.93
CA ASN A 110 -5.26 0.39 -8.75
C ASN A 110 -5.43 1.82 -9.31
N GLU A 111 -6.08 2.00 -10.47
CA GLU A 111 -6.37 3.35 -11.00
C GLU A 111 -7.30 4.16 -10.06
N ILE A 112 -8.29 3.50 -9.44
CA ILE A 112 -9.13 4.16 -8.43
C ILE A 112 -8.28 4.65 -7.27
N LEU A 113 -7.42 3.78 -6.75
CA LEU A 113 -6.63 4.06 -5.54
C LEU A 113 -5.54 5.11 -5.77
N HIS A 114 -4.92 5.13 -6.95
CA HIS A 114 -3.83 6.06 -7.28
C HIS A 114 -4.33 7.40 -7.85
N HIS A 115 -5.40 7.38 -8.65
CA HIS A 115 -5.74 8.55 -9.46
C HIS A 115 -7.17 9.08 -9.28
N LYS A 116 -8.05 8.36 -8.58
CA LYS A 116 -9.47 8.73 -8.45
C LYS A 116 -9.96 8.80 -7.00
N CYS A 117 -9.05 8.69 -6.05
CA CYS A 117 -9.32 8.81 -4.62
C CYS A 117 -8.73 10.13 -4.11
N GLU A 118 -9.52 11.19 -4.16
CA GLU A 118 -9.12 12.51 -3.66
C GLU A 118 -9.17 12.52 -2.12
N PHE A 119 -8.16 13.12 -1.48
CA PHE A 119 -8.10 13.26 -0.02
C PHE A 119 -8.56 14.66 0.39
N THR A 120 -9.84 14.93 0.20
CA THR A 120 -10.49 16.17 0.68
C THR A 120 -10.85 16.03 2.18
N ASP A 121 -11.22 17.13 2.84
CA ASP A 121 -11.48 17.10 4.29
C ASP A 121 -12.66 16.20 4.67
N ASP A 122 -13.67 16.09 3.80
CA ASP A 122 -14.79 15.17 3.92
C ASP A 122 -14.43 13.68 3.66
N MET A 123 -13.18 13.41 3.28
CA MET A 123 -12.62 12.08 3.03
C MET A 123 -11.64 11.61 4.12
N CYS A 124 -11.72 12.18 5.30
CA CYS A 124 -10.82 11.92 6.42
C CYS A 124 -10.75 10.42 6.80
N GLU A 125 -11.89 9.73 6.78
CA GLU A 125 -12.00 8.29 7.08
C GLU A 125 -11.24 7.44 6.06
N ILE A 126 -11.35 7.78 4.77
CA ILE A 126 -10.62 7.07 3.70
C ILE A 126 -9.11 7.27 3.86
N ARG A 127 -8.68 8.50 4.19
CA ARG A 127 -7.27 8.80 4.45
C ARG A 127 -6.73 7.98 5.63
N GLN A 128 -7.45 7.96 6.75
CA GLN A 128 -7.06 7.18 7.94
C GLN A 128 -6.97 5.69 7.63
N GLN A 129 -7.92 5.15 6.90
CA GLN A 129 -7.93 3.76 6.51
C GLN A 129 -6.73 3.42 5.62
N ARG A 130 -6.43 4.24 4.61
CA ARG A 130 -5.24 4.05 3.77
C ARG A 130 -3.93 4.17 4.56
N GLN A 131 -3.85 5.10 5.49
CA GLN A 131 -2.68 5.21 6.37
C GLN A 131 -2.46 3.92 7.19
N SER A 132 -3.54 3.35 7.76
CA SER A 132 -3.46 2.07 8.48
C SER A 132 -2.95 0.95 7.57
N THR A 133 -3.53 0.82 6.37
CA THR A 133 -3.11 -0.21 5.40
C THR A 133 -1.63 -0.08 5.02
N VAL A 134 -1.16 1.15 4.73
CA VAL A 134 0.26 1.39 4.41
C VAL A 134 1.17 1.02 5.57
N LEU A 135 0.78 1.35 6.81
CA LEU A 135 1.55 0.99 8.01
C LEU A 135 1.63 -0.52 8.21
N ASP A 136 0.56 -1.24 7.95
CA ASP A 136 0.54 -2.70 8.06
C ASP A 136 1.38 -3.36 6.94
N CYS A 137 1.32 -2.86 5.71
CA CYS A 137 2.24 -3.28 4.65
C CYS A 137 3.71 -3.02 5.02
N HIS A 138 4.04 -1.85 5.60
CA HIS A 138 5.41 -1.56 6.05
C HIS A 138 5.88 -2.54 7.12
N LYS A 139 5.03 -2.91 8.08
CA LYS A 139 5.38 -3.90 9.11
C LYS A 139 5.67 -5.28 8.47
N GLY A 140 4.81 -5.74 7.56
CA GLY A 140 5.00 -7.00 6.86
C GLY A 140 6.31 -7.02 6.07
N ILE A 141 6.58 -5.98 5.28
CA ILE A 141 7.84 -5.86 4.52
C ILE A 141 9.04 -5.82 5.47
N THR A 142 8.96 -5.09 6.59
CA THR A 142 10.05 -5.02 7.58
C THR A 142 10.35 -6.40 8.15
N LEU A 143 9.33 -7.20 8.50
CA LEU A 143 9.49 -8.57 8.97
C LEU A 143 10.14 -9.46 7.91
N ALA A 144 9.66 -9.42 6.68
CA ALA A 144 10.21 -10.19 5.57
C ALA A 144 11.70 -9.85 5.33
N LEU A 145 12.06 -8.57 5.36
CA LEU A 145 13.45 -8.12 5.22
C LEU A 145 14.33 -8.57 6.40
N ALA A 146 13.82 -8.50 7.63
CA ALA A 146 14.53 -8.98 8.81
C ALA A 146 14.76 -10.50 8.73
N ASN A 147 13.79 -11.25 8.21
CA ASN A 147 13.94 -12.69 7.95
C ASN A 147 15.01 -12.95 6.89
N ALA A 148 15.00 -12.20 5.79
CA ALA A 148 16.01 -12.31 4.74
C ALA A 148 17.44 -11.99 5.25
N VAL A 149 17.58 -11.03 6.15
CA VAL A 149 18.85 -10.76 6.84
C VAL A 149 19.26 -11.94 7.71
N ARG A 150 18.36 -12.49 8.51
CA ARG A 150 18.65 -13.67 9.37
C ARG A 150 19.06 -14.89 8.57
N ARG A 151 18.51 -15.06 7.37
CA ARG A 151 18.85 -16.14 6.42
C ARG A 151 20.12 -15.86 5.61
N GLY A 152 20.78 -14.71 5.82
CA GLY A 152 21.98 -14.35 5.07
C GLY A 152 21.76 -13.97 3.60
N GLN A 153 20.51 -13.73 3.21
CA GLN A 153 20.12 -13.33 1.87
C GLN A 153 20.30 -11.82 1.62
N LEU A 154 20.31 -11.03 2.68
CA LEU A 154 20.56 -9.59 2.68
C LEU A 154 21.68 -9.26 3.67
N PRO A 155 22.40 -8.13 3.49
CA PRO A 155 23.46 -7.72 4.38
C PRO A 155 23.00 -7.57 5.83
N ALA A 156 23.85 -8.01 6.78
CA ALA A 156 23.55 -7.98 8.22
C ALA A 156 23.28 -6.54 8.74
N GLU A 157 23.92 -5.55 8.11
CA GLU A 157 23.81 -4.14 8.45
C GLU A 157 22.55 -3.47 7.87
N LEU A 158 21.70 -4.20 7.14
CA LEU A 158 20.50 -3.62 6.53
C LEU A 158 19.60 -3.01 7.63
N ASP A 159 19.21 -1.76 7.43
CA ASP A 159 18.16 -1.10 8.18
C ASP A 159 16.80 -1.53 7.58
N ALA A 160 16.20 -2.56 8.15
CA ALA A 160 14.99 -3.17 7.60
C ALA A 160 13.79 -2.20 7.55
N GLU A 161 13.68 -1.28 8.52
CA GLU A 161 12.61 -0.28 8.52
C GLU A 161 12.78 0.72 7.36
N ARG A 162 13.98 1.29 7.19
CA ARG A 162 14.28 2.20 6.08
C ARG A 162 14.17 1.49 4.74
N ALA A 163 14.63 0.26 4.65
CA ALA A 163 14.55 -0.56 3.46
C ALA A 163 13.09 -0.90 3.08
N ALA A 164 12.21 -1.13 4.05
CA ALA A 164 10.79 -1.35 3.82
C ALA A 164 10.12 -0.11 3.22
N VAL A 165 10.40 1.08 3.76
CA VAL A 165 9.91 2.35 3.18
C VAL A 165 10.40 2.54 1.75
N ALA A 166 11.69 2.29 1.48
CA ALA A 166 12.27 2.45 0.15
C ALA A 166 11.66 1.46 -0.85
N MET A 167 11.49 0.18 -0.47
CA MET A 167 10.88 -0.84 -1.31
C MET A 167 9.40 -0.52 -1.60
N PHE A 168 8.63 -0.14 -0.59
CA PHE A 168 7.24 0.23 -0.79
C PHE A 168 7.12 1.43 -1.74
N ALA A 169 7.90 2.50 -1.52
CA ALA A 169 7.91 3.67 -2.39
C ALA A 169 8.32 3.35 -3.83
N TYR A 170 9.28 2.44 -4.02
CA TYR A 170 9.70 1.99 -5.33
C TYR A 170 8.57 1.26 -6.07
N VAL A 171 7.90 0.31 -5.43
CA VAL A 171 6.82 -0.48 -6.02
C VAL A 171 5.60 0.40 -6.30
N ASP A 172 5.17 1.20 -5.32
CA ASP A 172 4.03 2.11 -5.43
C ASP A 172 4.27 3.16 -6.53
N GLY A 173 5.48 3.69 -6.61
CA GLY A 173 5.89 4.62 -7.67
C GLY A 173 5.88 4.02 -9.07
N LEU A 174 6.31 2.76 -9.24
CA LEU A 174 6.22 2.06 -10.53
C LEU A 174 4.77 1.82 -10.94
N ILE A 175 3.92 1.38 -10.02
CA ILE A 175 2.50 1.16 -10.27
C ILE A 175 1.83 2.47 -10.68
N GLY A 176 1.96 3.52 -9.87
CA GLY A 176 1.33 4.82 -10.14
C GLY A 176 1.81 5.43 -11.45
N ARG A 177 3.12 5.32 -11.74
CA ARG A 177 3.67 5.84 -13.00
C ARG A 177 3.20 5.09 -14.23
N TRP A 178 3.16 3.76 -14.15
CA TRP A 178 2.68 2.94 -15.26
C TRP A 178 1.19 3.17 -15.52
N LEU A 179 0.38 3.30 -14.49
CA LEU A 179 -1.05 3.62 -14.62
C LEU A 179 -1.29 5.00 -15.24
N LEU A 180 -0.43 5.98 -14.93
CA LEU A 180 -0.53 7.34 -15.49
C LEU A 180 -0.05 7.40 -16.94
N LEU A 181 1.00 6.66 -17.28
CA LEU A 181 1.66 6.68 -18.59
C LEU A 181 1.98 5.24 -19.05
N PRO A 182 0.97 4.43 -19.40
CA PRO A 182 1.15 3.00 -19.69
C PRO A 182 2.08 2.73 -20.88
N ASP A 183 2.19 3.68 -21.82
CA ASP A 183 3.04 3.55 -23.01
C ASP A 183 4.48 4.04 -22.77
N SER A 184 4.81 4.55 -21.58
CA SER A 184 6.15 5.10 -21.29
C SER A 184 7.21 4.04 -21.09
N PHE A 185 6.83 2.84 -20.66
CA PHE A 185 7.69 1.65 -20.53
C PHE A 185 6.85 0.37 -20.50
N ASP A 186 7.43 -0.72 -20.98
CA ASP A 186 6.78 -2.02 -21.01
C ASP A 186 7.02 -2.76 -19.68
N LEU A 187 6.06 -2.60 -18.75
CA LEU A 187 6.15 -3.19 -17.42
C LEU A 187 6.19 -4.73 -17.48
N LEU A 188 5.39 -5.34 -18.37
CA LEU A 188 5.29 -6.79 -18.48
C LEU A 188 6.54 -7.42 -19.09
N ARG A 189 7.04 -6.83 -20.19
CA ARG A 189 8.26 -7.32 -20.87
C ARG A 189 9.48 -7.29 -19.95
N ASP A 190 9.62 -6.26 -19.16
CA ASP A 190 10.78 -6.03 -18.32
C ASP A 190 10.52 -6.30 -16.81
N VAL A 191 9.45 -7.07 -16.49
CA VAL A 191 8.98 -7.30 -15.11
C VAL A 191 10.09 -7.85 -14.20
N ASP A 192 10.85 -8.83 -14.67
CA ASP A 192 11.97 -9.40 -13.90
C ASP A 192 13.03 -8.35 -13.57
N LYS A 193 13.37 -7.47 -14.54
CA LYS A 193 14.36 -6.41 -14.34
C LYS A 193 13.87 -5.36 -13.32
N TRP A 194 12.58 -5.00 -13.35
CA TRP A 194 12.01 -4.08 -12.38
C TRP A 194 12.04 -4.67 -10.98
N VAL A 195 11.64 -5.94 -10.83
CA VAL A 195 11.70 -6.63 -9.56
C VAL A 195 13.15 -6.76 -9.06
N ASP A 196 14.06 -7.21 -9.91
CA ASP A 196 15.47 -7.39 -9.55
C ASP A 196 16.14 -6.04 -9.21
N THR A 197 15.77 -4.93 -9.88
CA THR A 197 16.23 -3.58 -9.52
C THR A 197 15.84 -3.22 -8.07
N GLY A 198 14.61 -3.49 -7.67
CA GLY A 198 14.17 -3.27 -6.28
C GLY A 198 14.95 -4.13 -5.27
N LEU A 199 15.17 -5.41 -5.61
CA LEU A 199 15.94 -6.31 -4.73
C LEU A 199 17.42 -5.93 -4.67
N ASP A 200 18.01 -5.48 -5.78
CA ASP A 200 19.41 -5.02 -5.82
C ASP A 200 19.60 -3.70 -5.03
N MET A 201 18.60 -2.83 -5.01
CA MET A 201 18.62 -1.67 -4.11
C MET A 201 18.81 -2.12 -2.64
N LEU A 202 18.14 -3.19 -2.20
CA LEU A 202 18.29 -3.73 -0.84
C LEU A 202 19.68 -4.34 -0.61
N ARG A 203 20.23 -5.02 -1.62
CA ARG A 203 21.53 -5.70 -1.54
C ARG A 203 22.71 -4.73 -1.59
N LEU A 204 22.61 -3.70 -2.43
CA LEU A 204 23.77 -2.92 -2.86
C LEU A 204 23.81 -1.50 -2.26
N SER A 205 22.66 -0.90 -1.92
CA SER A 205 22.64 0.51 -1.49
C SER A 205 23.27 0.71 -0.10
N PRO A 206 24.37 1.50 0.01
CA PRO A 206 24.95 1.85 1.32
C PRO A 206 24.02 2.69 2.18
N ALA A 207 23.13 3.49 1.55
CA ALA A 207 22.18 4.36 2.24
C ALA A 207 21.13 3.57 3.04
N LEU A 208 20.93 2.29 2.73
CA LEU A 208 20.03 1.39 3.45
C LEU A 208 20.72 0.61 4.59
N ARG A 209 21.95 0.97 4.95
CA ARG A 209 22.66 0.34 6.08
C ARG A 209 22.42 1.12 7.37
N LYS A 210 22.37 0.38 8.48
CA LYS A 210 22.42 0.99 9.82
C LYS A 210 23.68 1.82 9.92
N LEU A 211 23.57 3.05 10.40
CA LEU A 211 24.74 3.84 10.72
C LEU A 211 25.49 3.09 11.82
N LEU A 212 26.65 2.55 11.51
CA LEU A 212 27.61 2.17 12.53
C LEU A 212 28.05 3.47 13.18
N PHE A 213 27.53 3.77 14.36
CA PHE A 213 28.19 4.76 15.22
C PHE A 213 29.58 4.19 15.52
N VAL A 214 30.56 4.65 14.77
CA VAL A 214 31.95 4.46 15.15
C VAL A 214 32.12 5.24 16.46
N LYS A 215 32.19 4.51 17.57
CA LYS A 215 32.43 5.06 18.91
C LYS A 215 33.77 5.82 19.05
N ASP A 216 34.55 5.93 17.98
CA ASP A 216 35.91 6.42 17.97
C ASP A 216 36.12 7.70 17.17
N CYS A 217 35.09 8.53 17.01
CA CYS A 217 35.26 9.91 16.52
C CYS A 217 35.01 10.94 17.63
N GLU A 218 35.60 10.74 18.79
CA GLU A 218 35.74 11.79 19.80
C GLU A 218 36.83 12.78 19.35
N GLY A 219 36.60 13.58 18.32
CA GLY A 219 37.64 14.58 18.01
C GLY A 219 37.36 15.58 16.89
N VAL A 220 36.33 15.43 16.04
CA VAL A 220 36.30 16.25 14.83
C VAL A 220 35.08 17.21 14.69
N PHE A 221 33.95 17.01 15.36
CA PHE A 221 32.85 18.02 15.32
C PHE A 221 32.06 18.13 16.64
N PRO A 222 32.44 19.06 17.56
CA PRO A 222 31.72 19.22 18.83
C PRO A 222 30.44 20.06 18.79
N HIS A 223 29.96 20.57 17.67
CA HIS A 223 28.94 21.63 17.70
C HIS A 223 27.61 21.46 16.99
N CYS A 224 27.25 20.28 16.42
CA CYS A 224 26.01 20.17 15.66
C CYS A 224 24.94 19.17 16.16
N ILE A 225 25.11 18.47 17.27
CA ILE A 225 24.13 17.42 17.68
C ILE A 225 23.64 17.58 19.13
N ASN A 226 23.31 18.76 19.58
CA ASN A 226 22.70 18.93 20.92
C ASN A 226 21.25 19.46 20.89
N GLY A 227 20.55 19.41 19.76
CA GLY A 227 19.19 19.96 19.62
C GLY A 227 18.03 18.94 19.36
N ALA A 228 18.33 17.71 19.01
CA ALA A 228 17.29 16.82 18.46
C ALA A 228 16.92 15.58 19.31
N LEU A 229 17.56 15.33 20.44
CA LEU A 229 17.36 14.09 21.22
C LEU A 229 16.60 14.27 22.55
N LYS A 230 15.82 15.35 22.70
CA LYS A 230 14.93 15.54 23.86
C LYS A 230 13.51 15.89 23.46
N ALA A 231 12.84 15.01 22.71
CA ALA A 231 11.38 15.03 22.65
C ALA A 231 10.89 13.61 22.37
N GLY A 232 10.65 12.85 23.42
CA GLY A 232 9.73 11.71 23.41
C GLY A 232 8.33 12.24 23.14
N ALA A 233 8.01 12.49 21.88
CA ALA A 233 6.68 12.90 21.47
C ALA A 233 5.89 11.65 21.09
N ALA A 234 5.00 11.23 22.01
CA ALA A 234 3.89 10.37 21.67
C ALA A 234 3.19 10.94 20.44
N LEU A 235 2.98 10.11 19.42
CA LEU A 235 2.17 10.41 18.25
C LEU A 235 0.77 10.84 18.72
N ARG A 236 0.51 12.13 18.75
CA ARG A 236 -0.85 12.65 18.89
C ARG A 236 -1.59 12.47 17.57
N PRO A 237 -2.85 12.08 17.58
CA PRO A 237 -3.65 12.06 16.36
C PRO A 237 -3.65 13.48 15.77
N ILE A 238 -3.24 13.58 14.50
CA ILE A 238 -3.23 14.83 13.76
C ILE A 238 -4.69 15.21 13.51
N ALA A 239 -5.18 16.18 14.27
CA ALA A 239 -6.45 16.85 13.93
C ALA A 239 -6.27 17.49 12.54
N CYS A 240 -7.24 17.28 11.64
CA CYS A 240 -7.27 17.89 10.32
C CYS A 240 -7.14 19.42 10.45
N LYS A 241 -5.93 19.94 10.20
CA LYS A 241 -5.71 21.36 9.95
C LYS A 241 -5.61 21.57 8.45
N PRO A 242 -6.19 22.65 7.91
CA PRO A 242 -6.08 22.96 6.50
C PRO A 242 -4.61 23.16 6.10
N ALA A 243 -4.25 22.60 4.94
CA ALA A 243 -2.92 22.77 4.37
C ALA A 243 -2.69 24.24 4.01
N PRO A 244 -1.47 24.78 4.24
CA PRO A 244 -1.12 26.11 3.73
C PRO A 244 -1.12 26.10 2.21
N THR A 245 -1.86 27.04 1.64
CA THR A 245 -1.90 27.30 0.20
C THR A 245 -0.50 27.75 -0.28
N GLY A 246 0.02 27.02 -1.26
CA GLY A 246 1.08 27.50 -2.14
C GLY A 246 2.47 26.92 -1.85
N VAL A 247 2.80 25.83 -2.53
CA VAL A 247 4.05 25.67 -3.29
C VAL A 247 3.80 24.54 -4.30
N ALA A 248 3.76 24.89 -5.58
CA ALA A 248 3.86 23.93 -6.67
C ALA A 248 5.31 23.44 -6.75
N LEU A 249 5.55 22.17 -6.45
CA LEU A 249 6.79 21.51 -6.80
C LEU A 249 6.50 20.59 -7.99
N TYR A 250 6.96 21.05 -9.16
CA TYR A 250 7.17 20.21 -10.34
C TYR A 250 8.37 19.28 -10.04
N LEU A 251 8.13 17.99 -10.00
CA LEU A 251 9.03 16.93 -10.48
C LEU A 251 8.18 15.78 -10.98
#